data_5124429f69292cc25c1d4a1288af2631
#
_entry.id   5124429f69292cc25c1d4a1288af2631
#
_cell.length_a   1.000
_cell.length_b   1.000
_cell.length_c   1.000
_cell.angle_alpha   90.00
_cell.angle_beta   90.00
_cell.angle_gamma   90.00
#
_symmetry.space_group_name_H-M   'P 1'
#
loop_
_entity.id
_entity.type
_entity.pdbx_description
1 polymer ?
#
loop_
_entity_poly.entity_id
_entity_poly.type
_entity_poly.pdbx_seq_one_letter_code
_entity_poly.pdbx_strand_id
1 'polypeptide(L)'
;MRHSTKDNYLYLTTTPVPRLIVSLAVPTIISMLVTSFYNMADTYFVGKINTQSTAAVGIVFSVMSIIQAVGFFFGHGSGNYISRKLGAQETGNAEKMAATGFFWALFMGIFLAVVGLIFLTPLSLALGSTPTILPYTEKYLGIILLGAPFMTASLVLNNQIRFQGNAAYAMVGIVSGAVINVILDPILIFGYRVLRWLRSSVRYVVSPCCCICAERGAISVFVSGTSHLHWLS
;
A
#
# COMPACT_ATOMS: atom_id res chain seq x y z
N MET A 1 14.04 -4.36 18.39
CA MET A 1 15.14 -5.31 18.10
C MET A 1 15.78 -4.85 16.81
N ARG A 2 17.01 -4.32 16.90
CA ARG A 2 17.76 -3.76 15.78
C ARG A 2 18.61 -4.88 15.20
N HIS A 3 18.03 -5.73 14.31
CA HIS A 3 18.86 -6.66 13.55
C HIS A 3 19.72 -5.84 12.58
N SER A 4 21.04 -5.97 12.70
CA SER A 4 22.00 -5.40 11.76
C SER A 4 21.75 -6.00 10.37
N THR A 5 21.98 -5.24 9.32
CA THR A 5 21.88 -5.69 7.91
C THR A 5 22.74 -6.94 7.66
N LYS A 6 23.87 -7.07 8.39
CA LYS A 6 24.75 -8.25 8.37
C LYS A 6 24.05 -9.49 8.97
N ASP A 7 23.29 -9.31 10.08
CA ASP A 7 22.57 -10.41 10.72
C ASP A 7 21.46 -10.94 9.81
N ASN A 8 20.78 -10.04 9.09
CA ASN A 8 19.70 -10.41 8.18
C ASN A 8 20.26 -11.17 6.95
N TYR A 9 21.40 -10.73 6.39
CA TYR A 9 22.06 -11.44 5.31
C TYR A 9 22.51 -12.84 5.73
N LEU A 10 23.18 -12.97 6.89
CA LEU A 10 23.58 -14.25 7.44
C LEU A 10 22.36 -15.18 7.66
N TYR A 11 21.28 -14.64 8.24
CA TYR A 11 20.04 -15.40 8.44
C TYR A 11 19.47 -15.93 7.12
N LEU A 12 19.39 -15.09 6.08
CA LEU A 12 18.86 -15.47 4.78
C LEU A 12 19.72 -16.48 4.03
N THR A 13 21.05 -16.47 4.25
CA THR A 13 21.98 -17.35 3.52
C THR A 13 22.30 -18.66 4.26
N THR A 14 22.19 -18.70 5.59
CA THR A 14 22.56 -19.88 6.40
C THR A 14 21.36 -20.72 6.83
N THR A 15 20.14 -20.14 6.81
CA THR A 15 18.94 -20.86 7.25
C THR A 15 18.47 -21.87 6.18
N PRO A 16 18.08 -23.09 6.55
CA PRO A 16 17.51 -24.07 5.63
C PRO A 16 16.29 -23.51 4.88
N VAL A 17 16.27 -23.70 3.55
CA VAL A 17 15.25 -23.12 2.66
C VAL A 17 13.80 -23.34 3.12
N PRO A 18 13.37 -24.54 3.58
CA PRO A 18 11.98 -24.72 4.03
C PRO A 18 11.63 -23.84 5.23
N ARG A 19 12.54 -23.69 6.19
CA ARG A 19 12.34 -22.86 7.38
C ARG A 19 12.29 -21.38 7.03
N LEU A 20 13.10 -20.95 6.08
CA LEU A 20 13.12 -19.58 5.58
C LEU A 20 11.81 -19.25 4.88
N ILE A 21 11.30 -20.13 4.01
CA ILE A 21 10.02 -19.96 3.33
C ILE A 21 8.88 -19.76 4.34
N VAL A 22 8.79 -20.62 5.35
CA VAL A 22 7.76 -20.51 6.39
C VAL A 22 7.89 -19.20 7.16
N SER A 23 9.10 -18.80 7.53
CA SER A 23 9.36 -17.56 8.27
C SER A 23 8.94 -16.29 7.51
N LEU A 24 9.05 -16.29 6.20
CA LEU A 24 8.63 -15.14 5.34
C LEU A 24 7.16 -15.25 4.91
N ALA A 25 6.65 -16.47 4.74
CA ALA A 25 5.27 -16.70 4.32
C ALA A 25 4.26 -16.38 5.43
N VAL A 26 4.52 -16.76 6.67
CA VAL A 26 3.59 -16.54 7.79
C VAL A 26 3.23 -15.06 7.97
N PRO A 27 4.18 -14.11 8.10
CA PRO A 27 3.84 -12.70 8.20
C PRO A 27 3.07 -12.17 6.97
N THR A 28 3.40 -12.69 5.78
CA THR A 28 2.73 -12.30 4.54
C THR A 28 1.28 -12.78 4.51
N ILE A 29 1.02 -14.03 4.90
CA ILE A 29 -0.32 -14.60 5.00
C ILE A 29 -1.15 -13.83 6.03
N ILE A 30 -0.59 -13.54 7.20
CA ILE A 30 -1.27 -12.75 8.24
C ILE A 30 -1.64 -11.37 7.69
N SER A 31 -0.74 -10.69 6.98
CA SER A 31 -1.02 -9.39 6.36
C SER A 31 -2.17 -9.46 5.37
N MET A 32 -2.22 -10.50 4.53
CA MET A 32 -3.28 -10.68 3.54
C MET A 32 -4.62 -10.99 4.20
N LEU A 33 -4.64 -11.82 5.24
CA LEU A 33 -5.84 -12.10 6.02
C LEU A 33 -6.38 -10.83 6.69
N VAL A 34 -5.53 -10.06 7.35
CA VAL A 34 -5.93 -8.79 7.97
C VAL A 34 -6.48 -7.82 6.93
N THR A 35 -5.85 -7.71 5.76
CA THR A 35 -6.34 -6.89 4.65
C THR A 35 -7.72 -7.35 4.17
N SER A 36 -7.95 -8.64 4.05
CA SER A 36 -9.24 -9.21 3.64
C SER A 36 -10.33 -8.94 4.68
N PHE A 37 -10.02 -9.11 5.96
CA PHE A 37 -10.96 -8.81 7.04
C PHE A 37 -11.32 -7.34 7.11
N TYR A 38 -10.35 -6.44 6.97
CA TYR A 38 -10.64 -5.02 6.99
C TYR A 38 -11.47 -4.59 5.76
N ASN A 39 -11.21 -5.12 4.56
CA ASN A 39 -12.02 -4.85 3.38
C ASN A 39 -13.48 -5.32 3.55
N MET A 40 -13.67 -6.47 4.22
CA MET A 40 -14.99 -7.01 4.52
C MET A 40 -15.74 -6.15 5.55
N ALA A 41 -15.05 -5.71 6.60
CA ALA A 41 -15.60 -4.79 7.60
C ALA A 41 -15.99 -3.45 6.96
N ASP A 42 -15.15 -2.91 6.10
CA ASP A 42 -15.39 -1.68 5.36
C ASP A 42 -16.65 -1.76 4.48
N THR A 43 -16.77 -2.81 3.70
CA THR A 43 -17.95 -3.07 2.86
C THR A 43 -19.22 -3.20 3.72
N TYR A 44 -19.15 -3.84 4.88
CA TYR A 44 -20.27 -3.94 5.82
C TYR A 44 -20.70 -2.58 6.35
N PHE A 45 -19.76 -1.72 6.78
CA PHE A 45 -20.08 -0.39 7.28
C PHE A 45 -20.67 0.52 6.19
N VAL A 46 -20.15 0.47 4.98
CA VAL A 46 -20.71 1.21 3.83
C VAL A 46 -22.12 0.72 3.50
N GLY A 47 -22.35 -0.60 3.58
CA GLY A 47 -23.67 -1.22 3.36
C GLY A 47 -24.76 -0.70 4.29
N LYS A 48 -24.38 -0.25 5.49
CA LYS A 48 -25.31 0.34 6.47
C LYS A 48 -25.73 1.78 6.16
N ILE A 49 -25.11 2.44 5.20
CA ILE A 49 -25.42 3.85 4.87
C ILE A 49 -26.60 3.92 3.91
N ASN A 50 -26.45 3.39 2.73
CA ASN A 50 -27.52 3.19 1.74
C ASN A 50 -27.05 2.25 0.61
N THR A 51 -28.02 1.69 -0.13
CA THR A 51 -27.77 0.75 -1.23
C THR A 51 -27.03 1.39 -2.40
N GLN A 52 -27.29 2.67 -2.71
CA GLN A 52 -26.62 3.38 -3.81
C GLN A 52 -25.13 3.57 -3.52
N SER A 53 -24.75 3.87 -2.27
CA SER A 53 -23.35 3.98 -1.87
C SER A 53 -22.62 2.64 -1.99
N THR A 54 -23.28 1.54 -1.63
CA THR A 54 -22.70 0.19 -1.76
C THR A 54 -22.48 -0.18 -3.23
N ALA A 55 -23.45 0.12 -4.09
CA ALA A 55 -23.32 -0.10 -5.52
C ALA A 55 -22.18 0.74 -6.12
N ALA A 56 -22.04 2.02 -5.72
CA ALA A 56 -20.94 2.88 -6.15
C ALA A 56 -19.56 2.32 -5.74
N VAL A 57 -19.42 1.81 -4.51
CA VAL A 57 -18.17 1.16 -4.06
C VAL A 57 -17.84 -0.06 -4.91
N GLY A 58 -18.85 -0.90 -5.22
CA GLY A 58 -18.65 -2.08 -6.08
C GLY A 58 -18.15 -1.72 -7.48
N ILE A 59 -18.71 -0.66 -8.09
CA ILE A 59 -18.30 -0.16 -9.40
C ILE A 59 -16.85 0.36 -9.36
N VAL A 60 -16.51 1.15 -8.36
CA VAL A 60 -15.19 1.77 -8.23
C VAL A 60 -14.09 0.76 -7.87
N PHE A 61 -14.46 -0.41 -7.33
CA PHE A 61 -13.51 -1.48 -7.00
C PHE A 61 -12.66 -1.91 -8.21
N SER A 62 -13.21 -1.84 -9.43
CA SER A 62 -12.46 -2.12 -10.65
C SER A 62 -11.29 -1.16 -10.86
N VAL A 63 -11.50 0.14 -10.62
CA VAL A 63 -10.43 1.16 -10.71
C VAL A 63 -9.40 0.97 -9.60
N MET A 64 -9.84 0.65 -8.38
CA MET A 64 -8.93 0.33 -7.29
C MET A 64 -8.02 -0.86 -7.63
N SER A 65 -8.57 -1.88 -8.29
CA SER A 65 -7.79 -3.05 -8.74
C SER A 65 -6.73 -2.67 -9.77
N ILE A 66 -7.03 -1.73 -10.68
CA ILE A 66 -6.06 -1.20 -11.65
C ILE A 66 -4.94 -0.43 -10.91
N ILE A 67 -5.28 0.44 -9.96
CA ILE A 67 -4.29 1.18 -9.16
C ILE A 67 -3.39 0.21 -8.39
N GLN A 68 -3.97 -0.84 -7.78
CA GLN A 68 -3.22 -1.88 -7.10
C GLN A 68 -2.31 -2.66 -8.04
N ALA A 69 -2.79 -3.02 -9.24
CA ALA A 69 -2.01 -3.72 -10.25
C ALA A 69 -0.76 -2.93 -10.64
N VAL A 70 -0.88 -1.61 -10.83
CA VAL A 70 0.27 -0.73 -11.09
C VAL A 70 1.23 -0.71 -9.91
N GLY A 71 0.74 -0.59 -8.68
CA GLY A 71 1.57 -0.67 -7.48
C GLY A 71 2.32 -1.99 -7.35
N PHE A 72 1.66 -3.11 -7.63
CA PHE A 72 2.29 -4.43 -7.63
C PHE A 72 3.28 -4.61 -8.78
N PHE A 73 3.00 -4.08 -9.97
CA PHE A 73 3.92 -4.15 -11.11
C PHE A 73 5.27 -3.52 -10.76
N PHE A 74 5.27 -2.27 -10.29
CA PHE A 74 6.51 -1.60 -9.89
C PHE A 74 7.09 -2.18 -8.61
N GLY A 75 6.27 -2.58 -7.64
CA GLY A 75 6.69 -3.16 -6.38
C GLY A 75 7.41 -4.51 -6.54
N HIS A 76 6.83 -5.43 -7.30
CA HIS A 76 7.44 -6.74 -7.56
C HIS A 76 8.62 -6.64 -8.51
N GLY A 77 8.53 -5.79 -9.56
CA GLY A 77 9.63 -5.59 -10.49
C GLY A 77 10.88 -5.04 -9.81
N SER A 78 10.75 -3.93 -9.08
CA SER A 78 11.86 -3.35 -8.32
C SER A 78 12.32 -4.24 -7.18
N GLY A 79 11.39 -4.87 -6.45
CA GLY A 79 11.68 -5.74 -5.32
C GLY A 79 12.51 -6.97 -5.70
N ASN A 80 12.18 -7.61 -6.81
CA ASN A 80 12.93 -8.75 -7.32
C ASN A 80 14.39 -8.36 -7.68
N TYR A 81 14.56 -7.22 -8.34
CA TYR A 81 15.91 -6.70 -8.63
C TYR A 81 16.67 -6.38 -7.34
N ILE A 82 16.03 -5.72 -6.38
CA ILE A 82 16.62 -5.38 -5.07
C ILE A 82 17.08 -6.64 -4.35
N SER A 83 16.26 -7.69 -4.26
CA SER A 83 16.61 -8.92 -3.56
C SER A 83 17.84 -9.62 -4.19
N ARG A 84 17.92 -9.63 -5.53
CA ARG A 84 19.07 -10.19 -6.26
C ARG A 84 20.35 -9.39 -6.01
N LYS A 85 20.29 -8.05 -6.02
CA LYS A 85 21.44 -7.19 -5.79
C LYS A 85 21.91 -7.21 -4.34
N LEU A 86 21.00 -7.31 -3.39
CA LEU A 86 21.35 -7.53 -1.98
C LEU A 86 22.02 -8.88 -1.76
N GLY A 87 21.57 -9.93 -2.45
CA GLY A 87 22.24 -11.23 -2.45
C GLY A 87 23.68 -11.19 -3.02
N ALA A 88 23.91 -10.33 -4.00
CA ALA A 88 25.24 -10.06 -4.56
C ALA A 88 26.08 -9.06 -3.75
N GLN A 89 25.57 -8.56 -2.63
CA GLN A 89 26.17 -7.50 -1.79
C GLN A 89 26.39 -6.15 -2.49
N GLU A 90 25.68 -5.90 -3.60
CA GLU A 90 25.70 -4.64 -4.34
C GLU A 90 24.64 -3.67 -3.80
N THR A 91 24.82 -3.16 -2.58
CA THR A 91 23.84 -2.31 -1.89
C THR A 91 23.51 -1.01 -2.63
N GLY A 92 24.53 -0.37 -3.23
CA GLY A 92 24.33 0.89 -3.96
C GLY A 92 23.42 0.76 -5.19
N ASN A 93 23.45 -0.38 -5.90
CA ASN A 93 22.56 -0.64 -7.01
C ASN A 93 21.14 -0.98 -6.53
N ALA A 94 21.01 -1.64 -5.38
CA ALA A 94 19.72 -1.92 -4.76
C ALA A 94 19.01 -0.62 -4.31
N GLU A 95 19.74 0.33 -3.71
CA GLU A 95 19.20 1.64 -3.29
C GLU A 95 18.72 2.47 -4.48
N LYS A 96 19.51 2.56 -5.54
CA LYS A 96 19.13 3.26 -6.77
C LYS A 96 17.85 2.68 -7.36
N MET A 97 17.72 1.36 -7.39
CA MET A 97 16.53 0.71 -7.91
C MET A 97 15.31 0.91 -7.01
N ALA A 98 15.50 0.93 -5.68
CA ALA A 98 14.41 1.22 -4.74
C ALA A 98 13.85 2.63 -4.95
N ALA A 99 14.74 3.63 -5.06
CA ALA A 99 14.35 5.00 -5.35
C ALA A 99 13.65 5.13 -6.71
N THR A 100 14.24 4.55 -7.76
CA THR A 100 13.68 4.59 -9.11
C THR A 100 12.29 3.95 -9.15
N GLY A 101 12.11 2.77 -8.56
CA GLY A 101 10.82 2.08 -8.49
C GLY A 101 9.76 2.90 -7.75
N PHE A 102 10.13 3.57 -6.66
CA PHE A 102 9.25 4.45 -5.92
C PHE A 102 8.81 5.67 -6.74
N PHE A 103 9.76 6.39 -7.35
CA PHE A 103 9.43 7.58 -8.16
C PHE A 103 8.59 7.24 -9.38
N TRP A 104 8.88 6.15 -10.09
CA TRP A 104 8.07 5.72 -11.22
C TRP A 104 6.66 5.31 -10.81
N ALA A 105 6.49 4.63 -9.69
CA ALA A 105 5.17 4.28 -9.17
C ALA A 105 4.38 5.52 -8.76
N LEU A 106 5.03 6.49 -8.10
CA LEU A 106 4.42 7.77 -7.76
C LEU A 106 3.99 8.53 -9.01
N PHE A 107 4.86 8.61 -10.02
CA PHE A 107 4.55 9.24 -11.30
C PHE A 107 3.36 8.59 -11.99
N MET A 108 3.33 7.26 -12.08
CA MET A 108 2.19 6.53 -12.66
C MET A 108 0.92 6.69 -11.84
N GLY A 109 1.02 6.75 -10.51
CA GLY A 109 -0.12 7.06 -9.64
C GLY A 109 -0.69 8.45 -9.90
N ILE A 110 0.17 9.47 -10.05
CA ILE A 110 -0.23 10.83 -10.43
C ILE A 110 -0.86 10.85 -11.82
N PHE A 111 -0.25 10.16 -12.78
CA PHE A 111 -0.78 10.05 -14.14
C PHE A 111 -2.19 9.44 -14.14
N LEU A 112 -2.40 8.33 -13.43
CA LEU A 112 -3.72 7.71 -13.29
C LEU A 112 -4.72 8.64 -12.60
N ALA A 113 -4.29 9.39 -11.58
CA ALA A 113 -5.13 10.37 -10.89
C ALA A 113 -5.57 11.48 -11.84
N VAL A 114 -4.64 12.09 -12.58
CA VAL A 114 -4.93 13.20 -13.51
C VAL A 114 -5.85 12.72 -14.64
N VAL A 115 -5.50 11.62 -15.30
CA VAL A 115 -6.32 11.07 -16.39
C VAL A 115 -7.71 10.68 -15.88
N GLY A 116 -7.79 9.99 -14.74
CA GLY A 116 -9.05 9.57 -14.14
C GLY A 116 -9.93 10.76 -13.73
N LEU A 117 -9.36 11.84 -13.21
CA LEU A 117 -10.10 13.06 -12.85
C LEU A 117 -10.61 13.81 -14.07
N ILE A 118 -9.82 13.89 -15.16
CA ILE A 118 -10.26 14.53 -16.42
C ILE A 118 -11.43 13.75 -17.04
N PHE A 119 -11.37 12.44 -17.01
CA PHE A 119 -12.39 11.55 -17.59
C PHE A 119 -13.34 10.95 -16.53
N LEU A 120 -13.62 11.66 -15.44
CA LEU A 120 -14.35 11.12 -14.29
C LEU A 120 -15.76 10.62 -14.68
N THR A 121 -16.54 11.46 -15.37
CA THR A 121 -17.91 11.13 -15.80
C THR A 121 -17.93 10.00 -16.84
N PRO A 122 -17.19 10.08 -17.98
CA PRO A 122 -17.20 8.98 -18.94
C PRO A 122 -16.64 7.68 -18.36
N LEU A 123 -15.65 7.75 -17.47
CA LEU A 123 -15.13 6.57 -16.78
C LEU A 123 -16.19 5.94 -15.87
N SER A 124 -16.92 6.75 -15.09
CA SER A 124 -17.99 6.27 -14.23
C SER A 124 -19.11 5.59 -15.03
N LEU A 125 -19.49 6.15 -16.18
CA LEU A 125 -20.48 5.55 -17.07
C LEU A 125 -19.99 4.25 -17.71
N ALA A 126 -18.73 4.23 -18.19
CA ALA A 126 -18.11 3.04 -18.76
C ALA A 126 -18.01 1.87 -17.75
N LEU A 127 -17.86 2.18 -16.46
CA LEU A 127 -17.86 1.20 -15.38
C LEU A 127 -19.27 0.67 -15.02
N GLY A 128 -20.32 1.18 -15.67
CA GLY A 128 -21.70 0.71 -15.48
C GLY A 128 -22.52 1.52 -14.46
N SER A 129 -22.14 2.76 -14.16
CA SER A 129 -22.95 3.64 -13.32
C SER A 129 -24.26 4.02 -13.99
N THR A 130 -25.37 3.81 -13.30
CA THR A 130 -26.70 4.32 -13.73
C THR A 130 -26.86 5.79 -13.34
N PRO A 131 -27.79 6.56 -13.98
CA PRO A 131 -28.02 7.97 -13.64
C PRO A 131 -28.28 8.24 -12.16
N THR A 132 -28.89 7.29 -11.46
CA THR A 132 -29.19 7.38 -10.02
C THR A 132 -27.96 7.17 -9.13
N ILE A 133 -26.97 6.39 -9.58
CA ILE A 133 -25.78 6.04 -8.82
C ILE A 133 -24.60 6.95 -9.21
N LEU A 134 -24.62 7.54 -10.41
CA LEU A 134 -23.57 8.36 -10.98
C LEU A 134 -23.01 9.43 -10.02
N PRO A 135 -23.83 10.27 -9.34
CA PRO A 135 -23.30 11.30 -8.44
C PRO A 135 -22.57 10.73 -7.21
N TYR A 136 -22.92 9.51 -6.79
CA TYR A 136 -22.21 8.81 -5.71
C TYR A 136 -20.90 8.21 -6.22
N THR A 137 -20.91 7.63 -7.41
CA THR A 137 -19.71 7.04 -8.05
C THR A 137 -18.67 8.11 -8.33
N GLU A 138 -19.05 9.24 -8.92
CA GLU A 138 -18.11 10.33 -9.23
C GLU A 138 -17.45 10.88 -7.97
N LYS A 139 -18.23 11.13 -6.92
CA LYS A 139 -17.68 11.61 -5.64
C LYS A 139 -16.71 10.62 -5.03
N TYR A 140 -17.05 9.33 -5.02
CA TYR A 140 -16.22 8.29 -4.44
C TYR A 140 -14.97 8.03 -5.28
N LEU A 141 -15.12 7.95 -6.60
CA LEU A 141 -14.03 7.75 -7.56
C LEU A 141 -13.04 8.93 -7.54
N GLY A 142 -13.54 10.17 -7.51
CA GLY A 142 -12.68 11.35 -7.44
C GLY A 142 -11.75 11.35 -6.22
N ILE A 143 -12.27 10.91 -5.06
CA ILE A 143 -11.49 10.81 -3.84
C ILE A 143 -10.43 9.70 -3.93
N ILE A 144 -10.79 8.55 -4.48
CA ILE A 144 -9.86 7.43 -4.68
C ILE A 144 -8.74 7.82 -5.63
N LEU A 145 -9.06 8.51 -6.72
CA LEU A 145 -8.07 8.98 -7.69
C LEU A 145 -7.10 9.97 -7.06
N LEU A 146 -7.55 10.88 -6.18
CA LEU A 146 -6.65 11.75 -5.41
C LEU A 146 -5.72 10.96 -4.48
N GLY A 147 -6.18 9.84 -3.94
CA GLY A 147 -5.38 8.93 -3.12
C GLY A 147 -4.47 7.99 -3.92
N ALA A 148 -4.68 7.83 -5.22
CA ALA A 148 -3.98 6.85 -6.05
C ALA A 148 -2.44 6.98 -6.01
N PRO A 149 -1.81 8.18 -6.06
CA PRO A 149 -0.36 8.31 -5.96
C PRO A 149 0.20 7.76 -4.65
N PHE A 150 -0.49 8.02 -3.55
CA PHE A 150 -0.08 7.55 -2.22
C PHE A 150 -0.26 6.03 -2.09
N MET A 151 -1.35 5.49 -2.65
CA MET A 151 -1.60 4.04 -2.68
C MET A 151 -0.52 3.30 -3.47
N THR A 152 -0.19 3.75 -4.68
CA THR A 152 0.84 3.10 -5.50
C THR A 152 2.21 3.18 -4.84
N ALA A 153 2.60 4.34 -4.29
CA ALA A 153 3.85 4.53 -3.58
C ALA A 153 3.96 3.61 -2.34
N SER A 154 2.91 3.54 -1.53
CA SER A 154 2.85 2.68 -0.34
C SER A 154 2.96 1.20 -0.69
N LEU A 155 2.24 0.73 -1.73
CA LEU A 155 2.31 -0.65 -2.20
C LEU A 155 3.72 -1.02 -2.67
N VAL A 156 4.39 -0.12 -3.38
CA VAL A 156 5.78 -0.36 -3.84
C VAL A 156 6.73 -0.48 -2.66
N LEU A 157 6.69 0.46 -1.71
CA LEU A 157 7.53 0.41 -0.51
C LEU A 157 7.31 -0.87 0.30
N ASN A 158 6.04 -1.23 0.52
CA ASN A 158 5.69 -2.44 1.26
C ASN A 158 6.26 -3.70 0.58
N ASN A 159 6.12 -3.82 -0.75
CA ASN A 159 6.69 -4.93 -1.49
C ASN A 159 8.23 -4.91 -1.46
N GLN A 160 8.87 -3.77 -1.64
CA GLN A 160 10.32 -3.64 -1.56
C GLN A 160 10.86 -4.11 -0.22
N ILE A 161 10.21 -3.76 0.90
CA ILE A 161 10.61 -4.22 2.25
C ILE A 161 10.47 -5.74 2.37
N ARG A 162 9.41 -6.33 1.82
CA ARG A 162 9.23 -7.79 1.80
C ARG A 162 10.36 -8.50 1.04
N PHE A 163 10.72 -7.97 -0.14
CA PHE A 163 11.79 -8.52 -0.97
C PHE A 163 13.19 -8.35 -0.36
N GLN A 164 13.35 -7.46 0.62
CA GLN A 164 14.55 -7.33 1.45
C GLN A 164 14.64 -8.38 2.58
N GLY A 165 13.67 -9.29 2.67
CA GLY A 165 13.60 -10.30 3.71
C GLY A 165 12.94 -9.82 5.02
N ASN A 166 12.44 -8.58 5.08
CA ASN A 166 11.83 -7.98 6.27
C ASN A 166 10.28 -8.05 6.25
N ALA A 167 9.74 -9.23 5.92
CA ALA A 167 8.29 -9.43 5.83
C ALA A 167 7.52 -9.08 7.12
N ALA A 168 8.16 -9.26 8.29
CA ALA A 168 7.57 -8.91 9.58
C ALA A 168 7.36 -7.39 9.74
N TYR A 169 8.30 -6.56 9.27
CA TYR A 169 8.12 -5.09 9.30
C TYR A 169 7.01 -4.64 8.34
N ALA A 170 6.95 -5.21 7.14
CA ALA A 170 5.87 -4.95 6.21
C ALA A 170 4.50 -5.34 6.79
N MET A 171 4.43 -6.46 7.51
CA MET A 171 3.22 -6.90 8.22
C MET A 171 2.79 -5.87 9.28
N VAL A 172 3.72 -5.40 10.13
CA VAL A 172 3.39 -4.40 11.17
C VAL A 172 2.82 -3.14 10.55
N GLY A 173 3.38 -2.65 9.43
CA GLY A 173 2.85 -1.50 8.70
C GLY A 173 1.41 -1.69 8.24
N ILE A 174 1.09 -2.83 7.61
CA ILE A 174 -0.27 -3.14 7.14
C ILE A 174 -1.24 -3.31 8.31
N VAL A 175 -0.85 -4.06 9.33
CA VAL A 175 -1.71 -4.34 10.50
C VAL A 175 -2.02 -3.07 11.27
N SER A 176 -1.03 -2.21 11.51
CA SER A 176 -1.26 -0.93 12.20
C SER A 176 -2.20 -0.01 11.40
N GLY A 177 -2.03 0.07 10.07
CA GLY A 177 -2.93 0.79 9.19
C GLY A 177 -4.36 0.25 9.23
N ALA A 178 -4.52 -1.08 9.18
CA ALA A 178 -5.82 -1.73 9.26
C ALA A 178 -6.53 -1.49 10.61
N VAL A 179 -5.81 -1.59 11.72
CA VAL A 179 -6.35 -1.35 13.06
C VAL A 179 -6.83 0.11 13.19
N ILE A 180 -6.01 1.07 12.74
CA ILE A 180 -6.39 2.49 12.75
C ILE A 180 -7.64 2.72 11.91
N ASN A 181 -7.74 2.12 10.72
CA ASN A 181 -8.92 2.23 9.88
C ASN A 181 -10.18 1.67 10.55
N VAL A 182 -10.11 0.46 11.10
CA VAL A 182 -11.26 -0.19 11.77
C VAL A 182 -11.76 0.64 12.97
N ILE A 183 -10.85 1.32 13.69
CA ILE A 183 -11.22 2.22 14.80
C ILE A 183 -11.79 3.55 14.28
N LEU A 184 -11.18 4.11 13.23
CA LEU A 184 -11.59 5.40 12.68
C LEU A 184 -12.93 5.34 11.94
N ASP A 185 -13.20 4.25 11.26
CA ASP A 185 -14.43 4.07 10.47
C ASP A 185 -15.72 4.27 11.27
N PRO A 186 -15.95 3.60 12.41
CA PRO A 186 -17.16 3.83 13.19
C PRO A 186 -17.19 5.25 13.79
N ILE A 187 -16.06 5.81 14.22
CA ILE A 187 -15.99 7.16 14.77
C ILE A 187 -16.40 8.19 13.72
N LEU A 188 -15.87 8.06 12.49
CA LEU A 188 -16.20 8.96 11.39
C LEU A 188 -17.62 8.72 10.81
N ILE A 189 -18.10 7.49 10.89
CA ILE A 189 -19.44 7.12 10.42
C ILE A 189 -20.53 7.60 11.39
N PHE A 190 -20.34 7.41 12.68
CA PHE A 190 -21.37 7.68 13.70
C PHE A 190 -21.15 8.99 14.45
N GLY A 191 -19.90 9.47 14.56
CA GLY A 191 -19.54 10.62 15.39
C GLY A 191 -19.80 12.00 14.78
N TYR A 192 -19.76 12.15 13.46
CA TYR A 192 -19.88 13.46 12.81
C TYR A 192 -20.78 13.41 11.56
N ARG A 193 -22.00 13.93 11.71
CA ARG A 193 -22.95 14.12 10.58
C ARG A 193 -22.41 15.04 9.47
N VAL A 194 -21.48 15.93 9.79
CA VAL A 194 -20.90 16.92 8.86
C VAL A 194 -19.75 16.36 8.03
N LEU A 195 -19.01 15.38 8.53
CA LEU A 195 -17.83 14.79 7.88
C LEU A 195 -18.13 13.59 6.95
N ARG A 196 -19.38 13.39 6.59
CA ARG A 196 -19.80 12.33 5.66
C ARG A 196 -19.07 12.38 4.32
N TRP A 197 -18.49 13.52 4.00
CA TRP A 197 -17.75 13.81 2.77
C TRP A 197 -16.25 13.50 2.84
N LEU A 198 -15.61 13.71 4.01
CA LEU A 198 -14.19 13.40 4.24
C LEU A 198 -13.92 11.90 4.46
N ARG A 199 -14.95 11.12 4.68
CA ARG A 199 -14.91 9.71 5.05
C ARG A 199 -14.08 8.84 4.09
N SER A 200 -14.29 8.98 2.80
CA SER A 200 -13.54 8.22 1.79
C SER A 200 -12.09 8.72 1.67
N SER A 201 -11.88 10.05 1.73
CA SER A 201 -10.55 10.66 1.61
C SER A 201 -9.62 10.25 2.74
N VAL A 202 -10.12 10.28 3.97
CA VAL A 202 -9.31 9.94 5.15
C VAL A 202 -8.89 8.47 5.12
N ARG A 203 -9.77 7.58 4.69
CA ARG A 203 -9.51 6.14 4.62
C ARG A 203 -8.37 5.79 3.66
N TYR A 204 -8.36 6.38 2.47
CA TYR A 204 -7.36 6.09 1.45
C TYR A 204 -6.08 6.90 1.60
N VAL A 205 -6.12 8.01 2.34
CA VAL A 205 -4.94 8.84 2.63
C VAL A 205 -4.29 8.41 3.95
N VAL A 206 -5.07 8.07 4.97
CA VAL A 206 -4.52 7.69 6.29
C VAL A 206 -3.91 6.30 6.28
N SER A 207 -4.53 5.31 5.59
CA SER A 207 -3.95 3.97 5.50
C SER A 207 -2.56 3.96 4.83
N PRO A 208 -2.37 4.58 3.63
CA PRO A 208 -1.05 4.71 3.05
C PRO A 208 -0.12 5.61 3.85
N CYS A 209 -0.61 6.71 4.44
CA CYS A 209 0.23 7.58 5.28
C CYS A 209 0.72 6.88 6.54
N CYS A 210 -0.10 6.07 7.21
CA CYS A 210 0.37 5.25 8.33
C CYS A 210 1.38 4.19 7.89
N CYS A 211 1.18 3.55 6.74
CA CYS A 211 2.19 2.67 6.15
C CYS A 211 3.47 3.43 5.83
N ILE A 212 3.39 4.61 5.19
CA ILE A 212 4.55 5.45 4.87
C ILE A 212 5.25 5.94 6.15
N CYS A 213 4.53 6.30 7.20
CA CYS A 213 5.12 6.67 8.49
C CYS A 213 5.81 5.49 9.19
N ALA A 214 5.19 4.31 9.16
CA ALA A 214 5.81 3.09 9.68
C ALA A 214 7.04 2.69 8.83
N GLU A 215 6.97 2.87 7.51
CA GLU A 215 8.04 2.61 6.56
C GLU A 215 9.15 3.66 6.57
N ARG A 216 8.86 4.94 6.90
CA ARG A 216 9.93 5.94 7.17
C ARG A 216 10.86 5.50 8.29
N GLY A 217 10.34 4.84 9.31
CA GLY A 217 11.17 4.18 10.32
C GLY A 217 12.06 3.09 9.71
N ALA A 218 11.54 2.29 8.79
CA ALA A 218 12.30 1.23 8.12
C ALA A 218 13.31 1.79 7.10
N ILE A 219 12.94 2.82 6.33
CA ILE A 219 13.84 3.50 5.38
C ILE A 219 14.94 4.27 6.12
N SER A 220 14.65 4.94 7.23
CA SER A 220 15.66 5.61 8.05
C SER A 220 16.64 4.62 8.67
N VAL A 221 16.20 3.40 8.99
CA VAL A 221 17.05 2.29 9.43
C VAL A 221 17.92 1.79 8.27
N PHE A 222 17.39 1.74 7.05
CA PHE A 222 18.12 1.34 5.87
C PHE A 222 19.17 2.39 5.46
N VAL A 223 18.80 3.68 5.40
CA VAL A 223 19.72 4.80 5.08
C VAL A 223 20.73 5.05 6.19
N SER A 224 20.35 4.93 7.46
CA SER A 224 21.28 5.08 8.60
C SER A 224 22.25 3.91 8.74
N GLY A 225 21.87 2.72 8.26
CA GLY A 225 22.75 1.55 8.23
C GLY A 225 23.91 1.69 7.21
N THR A 226 23.69 2.45 6.14
CA THR A 226 24.71 2.67 5.09
C THR A 226 25.69 3.79 5.41
N SER A 227 25.30 4.80 6.21
CA SER A 227 26.20 5.89 6.60
C SER A 227 27.35 5.46 7.53
N HIS A 228 27.24 4.31 8.21
CA HIS A 228 28.31 3.77 9.04
C HIS A 228 29.34 2.93 8.28
N LEU A 229 29.12 2.61 7.00
CA LEU A 229 30.08 1.84 6.18
C LEU A 229 31.12 2.71 5.50
N HIS A 230 31.01 4.04 5.55
CA HIS A 230 31.95 4.98 4.92
C HIS A 230 33.20 5.29 5.75
N TRP A 231 33.36 4.70 6.95
CA TRP A 231 34.49 4.93 7.85
C TRP A 231 35.45 3.74 7.95
N LEU A 232 35.36 2.73 7.08
CA LEU A 232 36.22 1.54 7.09
C LEU A 232 36.85 1.24 5.71
N SER A 233 37.09 2.28 4.90
CA SER A 233 37.95 2.18 3.71
C SER A 233 39.19 3.04 3.87
#